data_961a0f94dacaf6aa7c773a8b36d60d96
#
_entry.id   961a0f94dacaf6aa7c773a8b36d60d96
#
_cell.length_a   1.000
_cell.length_b   1.000
_cell.length_c   1.000
_cell.angle_alpha   90.00
_cell.angle_beta   90.00
_cell.angle_gamma   90.00
#
_symmetry.space_group_name_H-M   'P 1'
#
loop_
_entity.id
_entity.type
_entity.pdbx_description
1 polymer ?
#
loop_
_entity_poly.entity_id
_entity_poly.type
_entity_poly.pdbx_seq_one_letter_code
_entity_poly.pdbx_strand_id
1 'polypeptide(L)'
;MAGVTWVIDSSSLMDIKSKTSNEVRPRLYARLTSLADEGRVRLPREVVDEMKRGAQPRHRDEALEWVLACEQQTCVTEPTVAELRAIMSEVGDVVDHRKDSGEDDADPYVLALAVKLQGQGLSVRIVTEDRKDRLRKVSLNTAAGILGVPCVPLSGFMRAEGIS
;
A
#
# COMPACT_ATOMS: atom_id res chain seq x y z
N MET A 1 -23.45 6.22 -1.21
CA MET A 1 -22.43 6.08 -0.14
C MET A 1 -21.08 5.85 -0.74
N ALA A 2 -20.09 6.61 -0.30
CA ALA A 2 -18.72 6.37 -0.71
C ALA A 2 -18.24 5.06 -0.07
N GLY A 3 -17.69 4.17 -0.87
CA GLY A 3 -17.10 2.94 -0.37
C GLY A 3 -15.74 3.18 0.30
N VAL A 4 -15.11 2.10 0.72
CA VAL A 4 -13.78 2.14 1.33
C VAL A 4 -12.74 2.58 0.29
N THR A 5 -11.86 3.49 0.69
CA THR A 5 -10.66 3.85 -0.07
C THR A 5 -9.50 3.01 0.45
N TRP A 6 -8.81 2.34 -0.45
CA TRP A 6 -7.74 1.42 -0.13
C TRP A 6 -6.38 2.05 -0.42
N VAL A 7 -5.49 2.03 0.56
CA VAL A 7 -4.08 2.35 0.36
C VAL A 7 -3.33 1.03 0.41
N ILE A 8 -2.68 0.66 -0.68
CA ILE A 8 -2.10 -0.67 -0.85
C ILE A 8 -0.59 -0.59 -0.76
N ASP A 9 -0.02 -1.37 0.16
CA ASP A 9 1.42 -1.50 0.34
C ASP A 9 2.02 -2.43 -0.75
N SER A 10 3.29 -2.20 -1.06
CA SER A 10 4.01 -2.99 -2.05
C SER A 10 4.02 -4.48 -1.72
N SER A 11 4.10 -4.85 -0.43
CA SER A 11 4.09 -6.25 -0.01
C SER A 11 2.87 -7.02 -0.52
N SER A 12 1.68 -6.41 -0.44
CA SER A 12 0.44 -7.03 -0.93
C SER A 12 0.44 -7.14 -2.45
N LEU A 13 0.88 -6.09 -3.15
CA LEU A 13 0.94 -6.11 -4.62
C LEU A 13 1.93 -7.17 -5.12
N MET A 14 3.09 -7.27 -4.49
CA MET A 14 4.10 -8.27 -4.84
C MET A 14 3.61 -9.70 -4.59
N ASP A 15 2.75 -9.89 -3.59
CA ASP A 15 2.24 -11.21 -3.21
C ASP A 15 1.02 -11.67 -4.03
N ILE A 16 0.48 -10.84 -4.90
CA ILE A 16 -0.69 -11.21 -5.72
C ILE A 16 -0.44 -12.52 -6.46
N LYS A 17 0.71 -12.65 -7.10
CA LYS A 17 1.06 -13.83 -7.90
C LYS A 17 1.07 -15.12 -7.08
N SER A 18 1.63 -15.07 -5.87
CA SER A 18 1.76 -16.25 -5.01
C SER A 18 0.47 -16.58 -4.25
N LYS A 19 -0.40 -15.60 -4.04
CA LYS A 19 -1.59 -15.74 -3.20
C LYS A 19 -2.90 -15.83 -3.98
N THR A 20 -2.84 -15.79 -5.31
CA THR A 20 -4.03 -15.91 -6.16
C THR A 20 -3.84 -16.98 -7.22
N SER A 21 -4.93 -17.67 -7.57
CA SER A 21 -4.93 -18.62 -8.67
C SER A 21 -4.93 -17.90 -10.03
N ASN A 22 -4.59 -18.62 -11.09
CA ASN A 22 -4.63 -18.09 -12.44
C ASN A 22 -6.04 -17.68 -12.87
N GLU A 23 -7.07 -18.27 -12.27
CA GLU A 23 -8.48 -17.93 -12.57
C GLU A 23 -8.92 -16.64 -11.87
N VAL A 24 -8.49 -16.44 -10.62
CA VAL A 24 -8.89 -15.30 -9.78
C VAL A 24 -8.12 -14.03 -10.16
N ARG A 25 -6.85 -14.17 -10.54
CA ARG A 25 -5.94 -13.04 -10.76
C ARG A 25 -6.46 -12.02 -11.77
N PRO A 26 -6.97 -12.40 -12.94
CA PRO A 26 -7.50 -11.42 -13.90
C PRO A 26 -8.68 -10.63 -13.32
N ARG A 27 -9.53 -11.28 -12.52
CA ARG A 27 -10.66 -10.60 -11.86
C ARG A 27 -10.16 -9.61 -10.80
N LEU A 28 -9.11 -9.97 -10.07
CA LEU A 28 -8.50 -9.08 -9.09
C LEU A 28 -7.96 -7.82 -9.77
N TYR A 29 -7.19 -7.95 -10.84
CA TYR A 29 -6.66 -6.78 -11.56
C TYR A 29 -7.76 -5.94 -12.20
N ALA A 30 -8.81 -6.56 -12.73
CA ALA A 30 -9.96 -5.84 -13.27
C ALA A 30 -10.65 -5.01 -12.17
N ARG A 31 -10.80 -5.59 -10.98
CA ARG A 31 -11.40 -4.87 -9.85
C ARG A 31 -10.49 -3.74 -9.36
N LEU A 32 -9.19 -3.98 -9.25
CA LEU A 32 -8.22 -2.95 -8.88
C LEU A 32 -8.26 -1.77 -9.86
N THR A 33 -8.33 -2.05 -11.15
CA THR A 33 -8.45 -1.00 -12.19
C THR A 33 -9.73 -0.20 -12.03
N SER A 34 -10.85 -0.88 -11.82
CA SER A 34 -12.14 -0.24 -11.59
C SER A 34 -12.10 0.68 -10.36
N LEU A 35 -11.53 0.19 -9.27
CA LEU A 35 -11.37 0.96 -8.03
C LEU A 35 -10.43 2.15 -8.22
N ALA A 36 -9.34 1.97 -8.97
CA ALA A 36 -8.42 3.06 -9.29
C ALA A 36 -9.13 4.16 -10.07
N ASP A 37 -9.93 3.79 -11.06
CA ASP A 37 -10.70 4.74 -11.85
C ASP A 37 -11.75 5.48 -11.00
N GLU A 38 -12.29 4.83 -9.98
CA GLU A 38 -13.23 5.45 -9.04
C GLU A 38 -12.50 6.32 -7.98
N GLY A 39 -11.18 6.34 -7.96
CA GLY A 39 -10.40 7.03 -6.93
C GLY A 39 -10.34 6.31 -5.60
N ARG A 40 -10.69 5.03 -5.57
CA ARG A 40 -10.76 4.23 -4.34
C ARG A 40 -9.54 3.34 -4.11
N VAL A 41 -8.56 3.37 -4.99
CA VAL A 41 -7.23 2.81 -4.76
C VAL A 41 -6.23 3.95 -4.86
N ARG A 42 -5.45 4.13 -3.82
CA ARG A 42 -4.44 5.18 -3.73
C ARG A 42 -3.11 4.57 -3.37
N LEU A 43 -2.06 5.02 -4.04
CA LEU A 43 -0.71 4.56 -3.78
C LEU A 43 0.18 5.79 -3.55
N PRO A 44 1.07 5.76 -2.54
CA PRO A 44 2.15 6.73 -2.52
C PRO A 44 3.15 6.38 -3.62
N ARG A 45 3.80 7.37 -4.19
CA ARG A 45 4.79 7.16 -5.25
C ARG A 45 5.91 6.22 -4.80
N GLU A 46 6.25 6.24 -3.51
CA GLU A 46 7.30 5.43 -2.92
C GLU A 46 7.00 3.93 -3.02
N VAL A 47 5.72 3.51 -3.03
CA VAL A 47 5.33 2.13 -3.30
C VAL A 47 5.69 1.75 -4.74
N VAL A 48 5.41 2.62 -5.70
CA VAL A 48 5.78 2.41 -7.10
C VAL A 48 7.29 2.26 -7.25
N ASP A 49 8.04 3.15 -6.59
CA ASP A 49 9.51 3.13 -6.63
C ASP A 49 10.08 1.85 -6.01
N GLU A 50 9.52 1.39 -4.90
CA GLU A 50 9.90 0.12 -4.28
C GLU A 50 9.70 -1.06 -5.24
N MET A 51 8.57 -1.10 -5.92
CA MET A 51 8.27 -2.16 -6.88
C MET A 51 9.22 -2.14 -8.07
N LYS A 52 9.58 -0.94 -8.55
CA LYS A 52 10.58 -0.82 -9.63
C LYS A 52 11.94 -1.34 -9.19
N ARG A 53 12.38 -1.04 -7.95
CA ARG A 53 13.67 -1.50 -7.43
C ARG A 53 13.71 -3.02 -7.23
N GLY A 54 12.58 -3.61 -6.83
CA GLY A 54 12.48 -5.05 -6.63
C GLY A 54 12.34 -5.85 -7.91
N ALA A 55 12.12 -5.18 -9.06
CA ALA A 55 11.90 -5.86 -10.32
C ALA A 55 13.22 -6.30 -10.99
N GLN A 56 13.24 -7.53 -11.49
CA GLN A 56 14.32 -8.00 -12.35
C GLN A 56 14.18 -7.35 -13.73
N PRO A 57 15.26 -6.81 -14.34
CA PRO A 57 15.15 -6.12 -15.64
C PRO A 57 14.54 -6.95 -16.77
N ARG A 58 14.61 -8.29 -16.66
CA ARG A 58 14.11 -9.21 -17.68
C ARG A 58 12.75 -9.81 -17.37
N HIS A 59 12.21 -9.55 -16.16
CA HIS A 59 10.96 -10.16 -15.70
C HIS A 59 10.09 -9.10 -15.01
N ARG A 60 9.56 -8.19 -15.83
CA ARG A 60 8.51 -7.30 -15.35
C ARG A 60 7.29 -8.15 -15.02
N ASP A 61 6.93 -8.19 -13.75
CA ASP A 61 5.77 -8.94 -13.33
C ASP A 61 4.48 -8.16 -13.60
N GLU A 62 3.37 -8.88 -13.54
CA GLU A 62 2.04 -8.34 -13.81
C GLU A 62 1.67 -7.22 -12.84
N ALA A 63 2.08 -7.34 -11.56
CA ALA A 63 1.80 -6.33 -10.55
C ALA A 63 2.50 -5.00 -10.88
N LEU A 64 3.77 -5.05 -11.26
CA LEU A 64 4.50 -3.85 -11.67
C LEU A 64 3.88 -3.22 -12.93
N GLU A 65 3.51 -4.04 -13.91
CA GLU A 65 2.84 -3.55 -15.13
C GLU A 65 1.53 -2.83 -14.77
N TRP A 66 0.74 -3.42 -13.87
CA TRP A 66 -0.51 -2.81 -13.43
C TRP A 66 -0.27 -1.48 -12.73
N VAL A 67 0.67 -1.44 -11.79
CA VAL A 67 0.99 -0.23 -11.02
C VAL A 67 1.43 0.90 -11.95
N LEU A 68 2.28 0.61 -12.93
CA LEU A 68 2.76 1.62 -13.89
C LEU A 68 1.62 2.10 -14.79
N ALA A 69 0.73 1.21 -15.20
CA ALA A 69 -0.43 1.58 -16.04
C ALA A 69 -1.42 2.46 -15.30
N CYS A 70 -1.56 2.30 -13.98
CA CYS A 70 -2.53 3.03 -13.15
C CYS A 70 -1.90 4.14 -12.30
N GLU A 71 -0.64 4.50 -12.55
CA GLU A 71 0.07 5.50 -11.73
C GLU A 71 -0.65 6.85 -11.70
N GLN A 72 -1.17 7.31 -12.82
CA GLN A 72 -1.89 8.58 -12.88
C GLN A 72 -3.18 8.60 -12.07
N GLN A 73 -3.87 7.47 -12.00
CA GLN A 73 -5.12 7.35 -11.25
C GLN A 73 -4.88 7.14 -9.75
N THR A 74 -3.80 6.50 -9.37
CA THR A 74 -3.55 6.08 -7.99
C THR A 74 -2.62 7.02 -7.22
N CYS A 75 -1.64 7.63 -7.87
CA CYS A 75 -0.66 8.52 -7.23
C CYS A 75 -1.06 9.99 -7.35
N VAL A 76 -2.29 10.32 -6.95
CA VAL A 76 -2.86 11.66 -7.10
C VAL A 76 -2.76 12.53 -5.85
N THR A 77 -2.40 11.95 -4.72
CA THR A 77 -2.28 12.64 -3.44
C THR A 77 -0.93 12.30 -2.82
N GLU A 78 -0.19 13.30 -2.40
CA GLU A 78 1.11 13.11 -1.75
C GLU A 78 1.08 13.68 -0.34
N PRO A 79 1.62 12.95 0.67
CA PRO A 79 1.80 13.53 2.00
C PRO A 79 2.80 14.69 1.93
N THR A 80 2.58 15.71 2.75
CA THR A 80 3.55 16.79 2.92
C THR A 80 4.70 16.34 3.81
N VAL A 81 5.81 17.09 3.78
CA VAL A 81 6.95 16.84 4.68
C VAL A 81 6.52 16.95 6.14
N ALA A 82 5.65 17.91 6.46
CA ALA A 82 5.13 18.08 7.83
C ALA A 82 4.28 16.88 8.28
N GLU A 83 3.43 16.36 7.39
CA GLU A 83 2.62 15.17 7.66
C GLU A 83 3.50 13.95 7.87
N LEU A 84 4.52 13.78 7.03
CA LEU A 84 5.47 12.68 7.17
C LEU A 84 6.25 12.75 8.49
N ARG A 85 6.70 13.95 8.87
CA ARG A 85 7.38 14.16 10.17
C ARG A 85 6.49 13.82 11.35
N ALA A 86 5.20 14.16 11.28
CA ALA A 86 4.24 13.82 12.34
C ALA A 86 4.11 12.30 12.49
N ILE A 87 4.04 11.55 11.37
CA ILE A 87 4.00 10.09 11.38
C ILE A 87 5.29 9.53 12.00
N MET A 88 6.45 10.00 11.56
CA MET A 88 7.75 9.54 12.07
C MET A 88 7.92 9.84 13.56
N SER A 89 7.33 10.92 14.06
CA SER A 89 7.33 11.27 15.48
C SER A 89 6.56 10.25 16.33
N GLU A 90 5.47 9.69 15.79
CA GLU A 90 4.63 8.74 16.53
C GLU A 90 5.06 7.28 16.34
N VAL A 91 5.48 6.91 15.14
CA VAL A 91 5.75 5.52 14.75
C VAL A 91 7.08 5.37 14.00
N GLY A 92 8.11 6.11 14.42
CA GLY A 92 9.42 6.08 13.76
C GLY A 92 10.05 4.69 13.66
N ASP A 93 9.66 3.75 14.51
CA ASP A 93 10.15 2.37 14.52
C ASP A 93 9.60 1.54 13.35
N VAL A 94 8.70 2.08 12.54
CA VAL A 94 8.24 1.41 11.30
C VAL A 94 9.36 1.35 10.25
N VAL A 95 10.36 2.19 10.37
CA VAL A 95 11.51 2.21 9.47
C VAL A 95 12.65 1.38 10.07
N ASP A 96 13.23 0.51 9.26
CA ASP A 96 14.44 -0.20 9.63
C ASP A 96 15.65 0.73 9.44
N HIS A 97 16.06 1.39 10.52
CA HIS A 97 17.18 2.33 10.52
C HIS A 97 18.55 1.70 10.19
N ARG A 98 18.59 0.36 10.02
CA ARG A 98 19.81 -0.36 9.61
C ARG A 98 19.91 -0.54 8.11
N LYS A 99 18.87 -0.23 7.35
CA LYS A 99 18.94 -0.26 5.90
C LYS A 99 19.85 0.86 5.43
N ASP A 100 21.06 0.50 5.06
CA ASP A 100 22.06 1.41 4.53
C ASP A 100 21.97 1.50 3.01
N SER A 101 20.75 1.51 2.48
CA SER A 101 20.53 1.52 1.03
C SER A 101 20.45 2.94 0.46
N GLY A 102 20.32 3.96 1.31
CA GLY A 102 20.12 5.34 0.89
C GLY A 102 18.78 5.55 0.17
N GLU A 103 17.91 4.55 0.18
CA GLU A 103 16.60 4.58 -0.47
C GLU A 103 15.49 4.79 0.56
N ASP A 104 14.47 5.54 0.19
CA ASP A 104 13.32 5.77 1.06
C ASP A 104 12.50 4.49 1.22
N ASP A 105 12.20 4.15 2.47
CA ASP A 105 11.24 3.09 2.80
C ASP A 105 9.82 3.64 2.55
N ALA A 106 8.98 2.87 1.87
CA ALA A 106 7.62 3.30 1.55
C ALA A 106 6.67 3.30 2.74
N ASP A 107 6.95 2.57 3.81
CA ASP A 107 6.03 2.40 4.95
C ASP A 107 5.57 3.72 5.57
N PRO A 108 6.46 4.69 5.87
CA PRO A 108 6.00 5.97 6.42
C PRO A 108 5.06 6.73 5.47
N TYR A 109 5.30 6.62 4.16
CA TYR A 109 4.48 7.27 3.15
C TYR A 109 3.09 6.63 3.02
N VAL A 110 3.01 5.30 3.15
CA VAL A 110 1.74 4.58 3.19
C VAL A 110 0.90 5.07 4.38
N LEU A 111 1.50 5.14 5.55
CA LEU A 111 0.83 5.61 6.77
C LEU A 111 0.39 7.08 6.64
N ALA A 112 1.29 7.94 6.18
CA ALA A 112 1.00 9.37 6.05
C ALA A 112 -0.13 9.62 5.03
N LEU A 113 -0.11 8.90 3.91
CA LEU A 113 -1.18 8.99 2.91
C LEU A 113 -2.52 8.56 3.50
N ALA A 114 -2.55 7.43 4.21
CA ALA A 114 -3.78 6.92 4.80
C ALA A 114 -4.36 7.90 5.83
N VAL A 115 -3.53 8.45 6.71
CA VAL A 115 -3.95 9.44 7.71
C VAL A 115 -4.46 10.71 7.02
N LYS A 116 -3.77 11.16 5.98
CA LYS A 116 -4.19 12.34 5.20
C LYS A 116 -5.58 12.13 4.59
N LEU A 117 -5.81 10.98 3.98
CA LEU A 117 -7.10 10.67 3.35
C LEU A 117 -8.22 10.55 4.39
N GLN A 118 -7.95 9.97 5.56
CA GLN A 118 -8.90 9.96 6.68
C GLN A 118 -9.26 11.39 7.10
N GLY A 119 -8.27 12.27 7.17
CA GLY A 119 -8.49 13.68 7.49
C GLY A 119 -9.36 14.41 6.47
N GLN A 120 -9.43 13.91 5.26
CA GLN A 120 -10.34 14.40 4.21
C GLN A 120 -11.75 13.83 4.30
N GLY A 121 -12.03 13.01 5.31
CA GLY A 121 -13.35 12.44 5.53
C GLY A 121 -13.59 11.10 4.84
N LEU A 122 -12.56 10.49 4.26
CA LEU A 122 -12.67 9.21 3.58
C LEU A 122 -12.57 8.05 4.57
N SER A 123 -13.28 6.96 4.29
CA SER A 123 -13.13 5.69 5.00
C SER A 123 -11.95 4.95 4.39
N VAL A 124 -10.83 4.90 5.11
CA VAL A 124 -9.57 4.39 4.58
C VAL A 124 -9.18 3.10 5.28
N ARG A 125 -8.68 2.13 4.50
CA ARG A 125 -8.03 0.92 5.01
C ARG A 125 -6.73 0.71 4.27
N ILE A 126 -5.72 0.22 4.99
CA ILE A 126 -4.44 -0.17 4.40
C ILE A 126 -4.48 -1.66 4.10
N VAL A 127 -3.98 -2.03 2.92
CA VAL A 127 -3.78 -3.44 2.53
C VAL A 127 -2.30 -3.73 2.63
N THR A 128 -1.90 -4.64 3.52
CA THR A 128 -0.50 -5.00 3.70
C THR A 128 -0.36 -6.44 4.18
N GLU A 129 0.74 -7.09 3.75
CA GLU A 129 1.16 -8.39 4.28
C GLU A 129 2.19 -8.23 5.40
N ASP A 130 2.66 -7.01 5.67
CA ASP A 130 3.58 -6.71 6.77
C ASP A 130 2.79 -6.58 8.08
N ARG A 131 2.57 -7.71 8.75
CA ARG A 131 1.68 -7.83 9.89
C ARG A 131 2.35 -8.29 11.18
N LYS A 132 3.65 -8.57 11.16
CA LYS A 132 4.40 -9.04 12.32
C LYS A 132 5.57 -8.12 12.62
N ASP A 133 5.67 -7.73 13.89
CA ASP A 133 6.81 -6.95 14.35
C ASP A 133 8.09 -7.78 14.28
N ARG A 134 9.20 -7.12 13.96
CA ARG A 134 10.54 -7.68 13.97
C ARG A 134 11.38 -6.99 15.03
N LEU A 135 12.52 -7.54 15.37
CA LEU A 135 13.35 -7.08 16.50
C LEU A 135 13.65 -5.57 16.49
N ARG A 136 13.68 -4.93 15.34
CA ARG A 136 14.04 -3.51 15.21
C ARG A 136 13.10 -2.74 14.28
N LYS A 137 11.99 -3.35 13.95
CA LYS A 137 11.01 -2.74 13.07
C LYS A 137 9.61 -3.12 13.50
N VAL A 138 8.80 -2.13 13.80
CA VAL A 138 7.37 -2.30 14.01
C VAL A 138 6.73 -2.57 12.66
N SER A 139 5.83 -3.54 12.59
CA SER A 139 5.11 -3.84 11.35
C SER A 139 4.22 -2.68 10.94
N LEU A 140 3.92 -2.61 9.65
CA LEU A 140 2.99 -1.61 9.14
C LEU A 140 1.60 -1.76 9.80
N ASN A 141 1.18 -3.01 10.02
CA ASN A 141 -0.08 -3.31 10.69
C ASN A 141 -0.13 -2.72 12.12
N THR A 142 0.93 -2.90 12.91
CA THR A 142 1.01 -2.36 14.27
C THR A 142 1.04 -0.83 14.26
N ALA A 143 1.85 -0.24 13.39
CA ALA A 143 1.95 1.22 13.27
C ALA A 143 0.63 1.85 12.86
N ALA A 144 -0.08 1.25 11.91
CA ALA A 144 -1.40 1.72 11.48
C ALA A 144 -2.41 1.67 12.63
N GLY A 145 -2.35 0.61 13.45
CA GLY A 145 -3.21 0.49 14.64
C GLY A 145 -2.97 1.62 15.65
N ILE A 146 -1.71 2.01 15.86
CA ILE A 146 -1.36 3.14 16.72
C ILE A 146 -1.97 4.44 16.17
N LEU A 147 -1.99 4.61 14.87
CA LEU A 147 -2.51 5.81 14.21
C LEU A 147 -4.03 5.77 13.97
N GLY A 148 -4.69 4.68 14.33
CA GLY A 148 -6.13 4.52 14.16
C GLY A 148 -6.56 4.21 12.72
N VAL A 149 -5.69 3.63 11.91
CA VAL A 149 -6.01 3.23 10.53
C VAL A 149 -6.18 1.71 10.47
N PRO A 150 -7.36 1.20 10.05
CA PRO A 150 -7.54 -0.24 9.89
C PRO A 150 -6.63 -0.80 8.80
N CYS A 151 -6.08 -1.98 9.06
CA CYS A 151 -5.27 -2.76 8.12
C CYS A 151 -5.90 -4.12 7.86
N VAL A 152 -5.83 -4.56 6.60
CA VAL A 152 -6.25 -5.90 6.21
C VAL A 152 -5.17 -6.54 5.34
N PRO A 153 -5.07 -7.88 5.33
CA PRO A 153 -4.25 -8.57 4.33
C PRO A 153 -4.93 -8.55 2.96
N LEU A 154 -4.20 -8.98 1.93
CA LEU A 154 -4.74 -9.08 0.57
C LEU A 154 -6.03 -9.91 0.55
N SER A 155 -6.09 -11.03 1.28
CA SER A 155 -7.28 -11.86 1.38
C SER A 155 -8.48 -11.09 1.94
N GLY A 156 -8.25 -10.23 2.92
CA GLY A 156 -9.31 -9.39 3.49
C GLY A 156 -9.82 -8.35 2.51
N PHE A 157 -8.93 -7.74 1.74
CA PHE A 157 -9.29 -6.83 0.66
C PHE A 157 -10.14 -7.55 -0.40
N MET A 158 -9.69 -8.71 -0.85
CA MET A 158 -10.41 -9.49 -1.85
C MET A 158 -11.82 -9.85 -1.37
N ARG A 159 -11.93 -10.30 -0.12
CA ARG A 159 -13.24 -10.63 0.47
C ARG A 159 -14.16 -9.41 0.52
N ALA A 160 -13.62 -8.27 0.95
CA ALA A 160 -14.40 -7.03 1.05
C ALA A 160 -14.91 -6.54 -0.31
N GLU A 161 -14.13 -6.77 -1.38
CA GLU A 161 -14.48 -6.36 -2.74
C GLU A 161 -15.16 -7.48 -3.56
N GLY A 162 -15.49 -8.60 -2.93
CA GLY A 162 -16.24 -9.67 -3.57
C GLY A 162 -15.45 -10.48 -4.61
N ILE A 163 -14.14 -10.57 -4.42
CA ILE A 163 -13.25 -11.33 -5.29
C ILE A 163 -12.94 -12.68 -4.63
N SER A 164 -13.31 -13.74 -5.29
CA SER A 164 -13.08 -15.11 -4.78
C SER A 164 -12.52 -16.02 -5.89
#